data_b695fd15336191b1d95257244e195547
#
_entry.id   b695fd15336191b1d95257244e195547
#
_cell.length_a   1.000
_cell.length_b   1.000
_cell.length_c   1.000
_cell.angle_alpha   90.00
_cell.angle_beta   90.00
_cell.angle_gamma   90.00
#
_symmetry.space_group_name_H-M   'P 1'
#
loop_
_entity.id
_entity.type
_entity.pdbx_description
1 polymer ?
#
loop_
_entity_poly.entity_id
_entity_poly.type
_entity_poly.pdbx_seq_one_letter_code
_entity_poly.pdbx_strand_id
1 'polypeptide(L)'
;GNPTTIAVSRRRPNVSPTHGGVAIYDNNVMRPTTTPDHTGSNKFEFTGTNSLIGYNTESTEYGLRRLSVNAGGVTNVSVSSGVLSGFNLDFIYKNNSIYATNGTIVDISAAPFVSGQFTNVYGPVVYDNYYNRVCFASYDSSGNIIFKRFNPNTYLLFDSLPITQTFGAVKSLITGGNGCYAFNTTDNKVIIIKDSTLGLSETEDKSTLSIYPNPTTDYLNIKSDLKIKEIQISDINGRIINNLDFQDHKINLTSLQTGIYFAKITDKNGKITTKKIIKK
;
A
#
# COMPACT_ATOMS: atom_id res chain seq x y z
N GLY A 1 3.29 -21.72 -5.95
CA GLY A 1 2.35 -22.57 -5.22
C GLY A 1 1.22 -23.00 -6.12
N ASN A 2 0.76 -24.19 -5.95
CA ASN A 2 -0.39 -24.66 -6.70
C ASN A 2 -1.64 -23.96 -6.14
N PRO A 3 -2.39 -23.16 -6.91
CA PRO A 3 -3.51 -22.34 -6.41
C PRO A 3 -4.75 -23.16 -6.05
N THR A 4 -4.63 -24.48 -5.96
CA THR A 4 -5.74 -25.40 -5.74
C THR A 4 -6.04 -25.67 -4.27
N THR A 5 -5.17 -25.25 -3.34
CA THR A 5 -5.38 -25.39 -1.89
C THR A 5 -5.82 -24.05 -1.32
N ILE A 6 -6.98 -24.01 -0.69
CA ILE A 6 -7.54 -22.81 -0.03
C ILE A 6 -7.97 -23.11 1.39
N ALA A 7 -7.84 -22.12 2.29
CA ALA A 7 -8.45 -22.15 3.61
C ALA A 7 -9.76 -21.35 3.59
N VAL A 8 -10.79 -21.86 4.25
CA VAL A 8 -12.13 -21.29 4.27
C VAL A 8 -12.66 -21.21 5.70
N SER A 9 -13.09 -20.01 6.15
CA SER A 9 -13.93 -19.85 7.32
C SER A 9 -15.37 -20.16 6.93
N ARG A 10 -15.88 -21.30 7.39
CA ARG A 10 -17.25 -21.70 7.08
C ARG A 10 -18.25 -20.92 7.94
N ARG A 11 -19.43 -20.70 7.41
CA ARG A 11 -20.53 -20.05 8.13
C ARG A 11 -21.75 -20.94 8.17
N ARG A 12 -22.44 -20.93 9.30
CA ARG A 12 -23.73 -21.59 9.50
C ARG A 12 -24.83 -20.52 9.50
N PRO A 13 -25.80 -20.62 8.61
CA PRO A 13 -26.92 -19.69 8.63
C PRO A 13 -27.80 -19.91 9.87
N ASN A 14 -28.49 -18.85 10.30
CA ASN A 14 -29.51 -18.89 11.35
C ASN A 14 -29.06 -19.29 12.75
N VAL A 15 -27.75 -19.17 13.04
CA VAL A 15 -27.18 -19.37 14.39
C VAL A 15 -26.24 -18.22 14.73
N SER A 16 -26.03 -17.99 16.01
CA SER A 16 -25.06 -16.99 16.50
C SER A 16 -24.21 -17.62 17.61
N PRO A 17 -22.90 -17.53 17.52
CA PRO A 17 -22.04 -17.08 16.39
C PRO A 17 -22.22 -17.93 15.12
N THR A 18 -22.04 -17.27 13.95
CA THR A 18 -22.23 -17.95 12.66
C THR A 18 -21.08 -18.85 12.24
N HIS A 19 -19.96 -18.82 12.98
CA HIS A 19 -18.75 -19.59 12.64
C HIS A 19 -19.00 -21.09 12.56
N GLY A 20 -18.68 -21.71 11.43
CA GLY A 20 -18.84 -23.14 11.15
C GLY A 20 -17.52 -23.92 11.09
N GLY A 21 -16.43 -23.36 11.67
CA GLY A 21 -15.09 -23.94 11.63
C GLY A 21 -14.28 -23.46 10.42
N VAL A 22 -12.95 -23.58 10.54
CA VAL A 22 -12.02 -23.41 9.41
C VAL A 22 -11.83 -24.78 8.74
N ALA A 23 -11.81 -24.78 7.42
CA ALA A 23 -11.59 -25.97 6.59
C ALA A 23 -10.53 -25.70 5.52
N ILE A 24 -9.85 -26.73 5.09
CA ILE A 24 -8.90 -26.71 3.96
C ILE A 24 -9.53 -27.49 2.81
N TYR A 25 -9.46 -26.91 1.61
CA TYR A 25 -9.93 -27.53 0.37
C TYR A 25 -8.79 -27.66 -0.61
N ASP A 26 -8.67 -28.84 -1.24
CA ASP A 26 -7.79 -29.10 -2.37
C ASP A 26 -8.65 -29.45 -3.59
N ASN A 27 -8.52 -28.72 -4.68
CA ASN A 27 -9.30 -28.96 -5.90
C ASN A 27 -10.81 -29.12 -5.61
N ASN A 28 -11.40 -28.28 -4.77
CA ASN A 28 -12.79 -28.31 -4.31
C ASN A 28 -13.15 -29.51 -3.39
N VAL A 29 -12.20 -30.32 -2.96
CA VAL A 29 -12.42 -31.40 -1.98
C VAL A 29 -11.95 -30.97 -0.61
N MET A 30 -12.86 -31.02 0.35
CA MET A 30 -12.56 -30.64 1.75
C MET A 30 -11.71 -31.73 2.41
N ARG A 31 -10.62 -31.34 3.07
CA ARG A 31 -9.85 -32.26 3.93
C ARG A 31 -10.69 -32.68 5.13
N PRO A 32 -10.49 -33.90 5.68
CA PRO A 32 -11.39 -34.46 6.69
C PRO A 32 -11.41 -33.71 8.02
N THR A 33 -10.29 -33.11 8.43
CA THR A 33 -10.19 -32.44 9.74
C THR A 33 -10.45 -30.92 9.57
N THR A 34 -11.37 -30.40 10.37
CA THR A 34 -11.70 -28.97 10.45
C THR A 34 -11.65 -28.50 11.90
N THR A 35 -11.52 -27.18 12.13
CA THR A 35 -11.68 -26.66 13.49
C THR A 35 -13.15 -26.75 13.93
N PRO A 36 -13.41 -26.76 15.27
CA PRO A 36 -14.79 -26.71 15.80
C PRO A 36 -15.57 -25.50 15.28
N ASP A 37 -16.86 -25.62 15.37
CA ASP A 37 -17.82 -24.53 15.12
C ASP A 37 -18.07 -23.66 16.36
N HIS A 38 -19.00 -22.69 16.27
CA HIS A 38 -19.45 -21.76 17.29
C HIS A 38 -18.42 -20.64 17.58
N THR A 39 -17.32 -20.91 18.30
CA THR A 39 -16.24 -19.97 18.54
C THR A 39 -15.00 -20.39 17.77
N GLY A 40 -14.36 -19.46 17.06
CA GLY A 40 -13.22 -19.83 16.23
C GLY A 40 -12.66 -18.68 15.42
N SER A 41 -11.99 -19.02 14.35
CA SER A 41 -11.29 -18.06 13.50
C SER A 41 -12.19 -17.59 12.34
N ASN A 42 -12.95 -16.54 12.56
CA ASN A 42 -13.77 -15.91 11.50
C ASN A 42 -12.91 -15.18 10.49
N LYS A 43 -11.82 -14.58 10.96
CA LYS A 43 -10.76 -13.94 10.19
C LYS A 43 -9.46 -14.68 10.43
N PHE A 44 -8.67 -14.89 9.39
CA PHE A 44 -7.38 -15.56 9.51
C PHE A 44 -6.45 -15.19 8.35
N GLU A 45 -5.15 -15.33 8.62
CA GLU A 45 -4.07 -15.12 7.67
C GLU A 45 -3.07 -16.28 7.74
N PHE A 46 -2.44 -16.60 6.61
CA PHE A 46 -1.32 -17.53 6.59
C PHE A 46 -0.08 -16.88 7.19
N THR A 47 0.53 -17.55 8.18
CA THR A 47 1.80 -17.16 8.79
C THR A 47 2.98 -17.97 8.29
N GLY A 48 2.72 -19.01 7.53
CA GLY A 48 3.66 -19.91 6.88
C GLY A 48 2.93 -20.96 6.05
N THR A 49 3.67 -21.87 5.44
CA THR A 49 3.11 -22.89 4.52
C THR A 49 2.05 -23.77 5.22
N ASN A 50 2.25 -24.06 6.51
CA ASN A 50 1.42 -24.99 7.27
C ASN A 50 0.85 -24.35 8.55
N SER A 51 0.76 -23.05 8.61
CA SER A 51 0.29 -22.33 9.79
C SER A 51 -0.58 -21.14 9.43
N LEU A 52 -1.62 -20.95 10.25
CA LEU A 52 -2.51 -19.80 10.20
C LEU A 52 -2.57 -19.14 11.57
N ILE A 53 -2.82 -17.85 11.56
CA ILE A 53 -3.28 -17.11 12.74
C ILE A 53 -4.70 -16.65 12.49
N GLY A 54 -5.59 -16.87 13.44
CA GLY A 54 -7.00 -16.55 13.27
C GLY A 54 -7.59 -15.85 14.50
N TYR A 55 -8.61 -15.03 14.29
CA TYR A 55 -9.27 -14.25 15.32
C TYR A 55 -10.78 -14.50 15.33
N ASN A 56 -11.33 -14.61 16.54
CA ASN A 56 -12.77 -14.69 16.77
C ASN A 56 -13.36 -13.29 16.89
N THR A 57 -14.05 -12.85 15.86
CA THR A 57 -14.65 -11.51 15.74
C THR A 57 -16.17 -11.50 15.96
N GLU A 58 -16.78 -12.67 16.25
CA GLU A 58 -18.26 -12.81 16.36
C GLU A 58 -18.75 -13.16 17.79
N SER A 59 -17.85 -13.37 18.74
CA SER A 59 -18.22 -13.61 20.14
C SER A 59 -17.28 -12.92 21.11
N THR A 60 -17.72 -12.68 22.33
CA THR A 60 -16.97 -11.98 23.40
C THR A 60 -15.75 -12.77 23.92
N GLU A 61 -15.51 -13.95 23.40
CA GLU A 61 -14.27 -14.72 23.69
C GLU A 61 -13.06 -14.04 23.06
N TYR A 62 -13.21 -13.38 21.88
CA TYR A 62 -12.16 -12.63 21.17
C TYR A 62 -10.81 -13.35 21.08
N GLY A 63 -10.82 -14.70 20.98
CA GLY A 63 -9.59 -15.49 20.99
C GLY A 63 -8.78 -15.34 19.70
N LEU A 64 -7.49 -15.09 19.88
CA LEU A 64 -6.50 -15.19 18.82
C LEU A 64 -5.92 -16.61 18.81
N ARG A 65 -6.05 -17.33 17.70
CA ARG A 65 -5.73 -18.75 17.56
C ARG A 65 -4.58 -19.00 16.62
N ARG A 66 -3.64 -19.84 17.05
CA ARG A 66 -2.71 -20.49 16.14
C ARG A 66 -3.32 -21.76 15.60
N LEU A 67 -3.32 -21.92 14.30
CA LEU A 67 -3.83 -23.12 13.64
C LEU A 67 -2.69 -23.80 12.89
N SER A 68 -2.68 -25.12 12.91
CA SER A 68 -1.77 -25.95 12.12
C SER A 68 -2.52 -26.58 10.96
N VAL A 69 -1.92 -26.55 9.78
CA VAL A 69 -2.43 -27.14 8.54
C VAL A 69 -1.56 -28.30 8.14
N ASN A 70 -2.16 -29.45 7.87
CA ASN A 70 -1.46 -30.64 7.37
C ASN A 70 -2.31 -31.38 6.32
N ALA A 71 -1.85 -32.53 5.83
CA ALA A 71 -2.59 -33.33 4.84
C ALA A 71 -3.99 -33.74 5.33
N GLY A 72 -4.19 -33.94 6.62
CA GLY A 72 -5.49 -34.26 7.22
C GLY A 72 -6.46 -33.08 7.34
N GLY A 73 -5.98 -31.84 7.29
CA GLY A 73 -6.81 -30.66 7.41
C GLY A 73 -6.21 -29.58 8.33
N VAL A 74 -7.04 -28.97 9.17
CA VAL A 74 -6.64 -27.87 10.06
C VAL A 74 -7.07 -28.14 11.50
N THR A 75 -6.15 -27.84 12.44
CA THR A 75 -6.37 -28.02 13.87
C THR A 75 -5.99 -26.79 14.67
N ASN A 76 -6.68 -26.53 15.77
CA ASN A 76 -6.34 -25.49 16.72
C ASN A 76 -5.12 -25.94 17.57
N VAL A 77 -4.08 -25.10 17.60
CA VAL A 77 -2.85 -25.36 18.38
C VAL A 77 -2.91 -24.65 19.73
N SER A 78 -3.32 -23.38 19.72
CA SER A 78 -3.43 -22.56 20.94
C SER A 78 -4.43 -21.43 20.76
N VAL A 79 -4.91 -20.91 21.89
CA VAL A 79 -5.78 -19.73 21.97
C VAL A 79 -5.14 -18.74 22.93
N SER A 80 -5.05 -17.49 22.51
CA SER A 80 -4.59 -16.37 23.35
C SER A 80 -5.73 -15.38 23.49
N SER A 81 -6.16 -15.11 24.71
CA SER A 81 -7.23 -14.15 25.01
C SER A 81 -6.62 -12.81 25.44
N GLY A 82 -7.37 -11.71 25.25
CA GLY A 82 -6.99 -10.37 25.72
C GLY A 82 -5.95 -9.62 24.91
N VAL A 83 -5.45 -10.19 23.81
CA VAL A 83 -4.49 -9.51 22.91
C VAL A 83 -5.18 -8.68 21.83
N LEU A 84 -6.37 -9.10 21.41
CA LEU A 84 -7.29 -8.34 20.56
C LEU A 84 -8.67 -8.34 21.23
N SER A 85 -9.42 -7.27 21.04
CA SER A 85 -10.78 -7.16 21.57
C SER A 85 -11.63 -6.30 20.63
N GLY A 86 -12.79 -6.80 20.25
CA GLY A 86 -13.78 -6.10 19.47
C GLY A 86 -14.44 -6.98 18.41
N PHE A 87 -15.72 -6.66 18.16
CA PHE A 87 -16.49 -7.25 17.07
C PHE A 87 -16.06 -6.65 15.73
N ASN A 88 -16.19 -7.44 14.66
CA ASN A 88 -15.92 -7.03 13.28
C ASN A 88 -14.47 -6.55 13.03
N LEU A 89 -13.54 -6.83 13.92
CA LEU A 89 -12.13 -6.59 13.64
C LEU A 89 -11.64 -7.53 12.54
N ASP A 90 -10.84 -6.98 11.66
CA ASP A 90 -10.03 -7.68 10.68
C ASP A 90 -8.56 -7.35 10.91
N PHE A 91 -7.66 -8.05 10.27
CA PHE A 91 -6.23 -7.80 10.42
C PHE A 91 -5.46 -8.30 9.21
N ILE A 92 -4.22 -7.88 9.11
CA ILE A 92 -3.21 -8.45 8.22
C ILE A 92 -2.04 -8.98 9.03
N TYR A 93 -1.36 -9.98 8.50
CA TYR A 93 -0.14 -10.53 9.06
C TYR A 93 1.08 -10.09 8.23
N LYS A 94 2.13 -9.64 8.90
CA LYS A 94 3.42 -9.36 8.29
C LYS A 94 4.55 -9.44 9.30
N ASN A 95 5.62 -10.18 8.98
CA ASN A 95 6.87 -10.22 9.76
C ASN A 95 6.64 -10.50 11.27
N ASN A 96 5.92 -11.56 11.61
CA ASN A 96 5.51 -11.93 12.96
C ASN A 96 4.64 -10.89 13.70
N SER A 97 4.11 -9.91 13.00
CA SER A 97 3.19 -8.94 13.57
C SER A 97 1.82 -9.03 12.92
N ILE A 98 0.80 -8.85 13.72
CA ILE A 98 -0.59 -8.61 13.30
C ILE A 98 -0.84 -7.11 13.39
N TYR A 99 -1.42 -6.54 12.36
CA TYR A 99 -1.89 -5.16 12.32
C TYR A 99 -3.41 -5.19 12.18
N ALA A 100 -4.12 -4.87 13.25
CA ALA A 100 -5.57 -4.94 13.29
C ALA A 100 -6.23 -3.64 12.77
N THR A 101 -7.44 -3.74 12.27
CA THR A 101 -8.23 -2.61 11.73
C THR A 101 -8.54 -1.51 12.74
N ASN A 102 -8.42 -1.78 14.05
CA ASN A 102 -8.51 -0.79 15.13
C ASN A 102 -7.15 -0.19 15.51
N GLY A 103 -6.10 -0.51 14.76
CA GLY A 103 -4.74 -0.04 14.99
C GLY A 103 -3.92 -0.82 16.00
N THR A 104 -4.47 -1.83 16.68
CA THR A 104 -3.71 -2.68 17.60
C THR A 104 -2.66 -3.48 16.86
N ILE A 105 -1.45 -3.54 17.44
CA ILE A 105 -0.33 -4.30 16.91
C ILE A 105 -0.04 -5.45 17.89
N VAL A 106 -0.03 -6.67 17.38
CA VAL A 106 0.26 -7.86 18.20
C VAL A 106 1.49 -8.56 17.64
N ASP A 107 2.52 -8.72 18.46
CA ASP A 107 3.66 -9.58 18.15
C ASP A 107 3.27 -11.05 18.40
N ILE A 108 3.50 -11.89 17.40
CA ILE A 108 3.21 -13.32 17.45
C ILE A 108 4.46 -14.20 17.24
N SER A 109 5.65 -13.65 17.39
CA SER A 109 6.92 -14.40 17.27
C SER A 109 7.03 -15.52 18.32
N ALA A 110 6.48 -15.26 19.50
CA ALA A 110 6.35 -16.22 20.62
C ALA A 110 4.91 -16.26 21.13
N ALA A 111 4.67 -16.26 22.43
CA ALA A 111 3.34 -16.05 23.00
C ALA A 111 2.83 -14.68 22.59
N PRO A 112 1.62 -14.57 21.99
CA PRO A 112 1.11 -13.30 21.49
C PRO A 112 0.97 -12.23 22.58
N PHE A 113 1.42 -11.02 22.30
CA PHE A 113 1.25 -9.86 23.19
C PHE A 113 1.05 -8.58 22.37
N VAL A 114 0.36 -7.59 22.95
CA VAL A 114 0.21 -6.27 22.33
C VAL A 114 1.55 -5.54 22.36
N SER A 115 2.15 -5.32 21.21
CA SER A 115 3.44 -4.64 21.06
C SER A 115 3.31 -3.14 20.81
N GLY A 116 2.13 -2.67 20.41
CA GLY A 116 1.90 -1.26 20.13
C GLY A 116 0.51 -0.93 19.61
N GLN A 117 0.33 0.34 19.25
CA GLN A 117 -0.94 0.88 18.77
C GLN A 117 -0.69 2.00 17.75
N PHE A 118 -1.31 1.90 16.59
CA PHE A 118 -1.49 3.05 15.71
C PHE A 118 -2.68 3.88 16.21
N THR A 119 -2.45 5.15 16.48
CA THR A 119 -3.46 6.02 17.10
C THR A 119 -4.44 6.61 16.08
N ASN A 120 -5.70 6.76 16.48
CA ASN A 120 -6.73 7.41 15.69
C ASN A 120 -6.95 6.75 14.32
N VAL A 121 -6.99 5.43 14.28
CA VAL A 121 -7.34 4.65 13.09
C VAL A 121 -8.43 3.64 13.42
N TYR A 122 -9.32 3.47 12.45
CA TYR A 122 -10.32 2.41 12.41
C TYR A 122 -10.73 2.19 10.95
N GLY A 123 -10.47 1.02 10.40
CA GLY A 123 -10.80 0.68 9.01
C GLY A 123 -9.82 -0.30 8.37
N PRO A 124 -10.03 -0.64 7.11
CA PRO A 124 -9.17 -1.56 6.40
C PRO A 124 -7.70 -1.16 6.43
N VAL A 125 -6.84 -2.15 6.57
CA VAL A 125 -5.39 -2.01 6.72
C VAL A 125 -4.66 -2.84 5.69
N VAL A 126 -3.54 -2.33 5.16
CA VAL A 126 -2.59 -3.06 4.30
C VAL A 126 -1.16 -2.75 4.67
N TYR A 127 -0.27 -3.69 4.36
CA TYR A 127 1.17 -3.47 4.47
C TYR A 127 1.75 -3.18 3.09
N ASP A 128 2.37 -2.02 2.94
CA ASP A 128 3.14 -1.68 1.75
C ASP A 128 4.58 -2.17 1.89
N ASN A 129 4.91 -3.22 1.16
CA ASN A 129 6.25 -3.80 1.17
C ASN A 129 7.29 -2.90 0.48
N TYR A 130 6.88 -2.04 -0.45
CA TYR A 130 7.80 -1.20 -1.21
C TYR A 130 8.36 -0.06 -0.35
N TYR A 131 7.47 0.65 0.36
CA TYR A 131 7.87 1.76 1.23
C TYR A 131 8.02 1.37 2.70
N ASN A 132 7.79 0.11 3.05
CA ASN A 132 7.79 -0.37 4.44
C ASN A 132 6.85 0.49 5.32
N ARG A 133 5.54 0.47 5.01
CA ARG A 133 4.50 1.25 5.68
C ARG A 133 3.29 0.39 6.00
N VAL A 134 2.65 0.69 7.12
CA VAL A 134 1.30 0.21 7.42
C VAL A 134 0.32 1.31 7.06
N CYS A 135 -0.66 0.99 6.21
CA CYS A 135 -1.55 1.97 5.62
C CYS A 135 -3.00 1.65 5.98
N PHE A 136 -3.76 2.69 6.36
CA PHE A 136 -5.17 2.58 6.71
C PHE A 136 -6.03 3.50 5.84
N ALA A 137 -7.18 3.00 5.39
CA ALA A 137 -8.27 3.84 4.97
C ALA A 137 -9.22 3.99 6.16
N SER A 138 -9.11 5.10 6.88
CA SER A 138 -9.71 5.37 8.18
C SER A 138 -10.64 6.59 8.14
N TYR A 139 -11.00 7.10 9.30
CA TYR A 139 -11.85 8.28 9.44
C TYR A 139 -11.20 9.31 10.36
N ASP A 140 -11.46 10.59 10.09
CA ASP A 140 -11.13 11.68 11.01
C ASP A 140 -12.21 11.83 12.09
N SER A 141 -12.04 12.80 13.00
CA SER A 141 -13.00 13.09 14.08
C SER A 141 -14.38 13.56 13.59
N SER A 142 -14.45 14.01 12.34
CA SER A 142 -15.69 14.46 11.68
C SER A 142 -16.33 13.37 10.84
N GLY A 143 -15.76 12.17 10.79
CA GLY A 143 -16.23 11.03 10.02
C GLY A 143 -15.86 11.07 8.53
N ASN A 144 -15.00 11.99 8.09
CA ASN A 144 -14.50 12.00 6.72
C ASN A 144 -13.41 10.94 6.53
N ILE A 145 -13.34 10.39 5.33
CA ILE A 145 -12.32 9.38 5.02
C ILE A 145 -10.94 10.05 4.97
N ILE A 146 -9.98 9.43 5.62
CA ILE A 146 -8.59 9.82 5.64
C ILE A 146 -7.69 8.60 5.43
N PHE A 147 -6.86 8.64 4.42
CA PHE A 147 -5.81 7.64 4.22
C PHE A 147 -4.60 8.00 5.06
N LYS A 148 -4.11 7.07 5.88
CA LYS A 148 -2.99 7.28 6.81
C LYS A 148 -1.91 6.24 6.58
N ARG A 149 -0.64 6.67 6.62
CA ARG A 149 0.53 5.78 6.55
C ARG A 149 1.37 5.91 7.80
N PHE A 150 1.80 4.78 8.33
CA PHE A 150 2.59 4.70 9.56
C PHE A 150 3.91 3.96 9.34
N ASN A 151 4.91 4.31 10.13
CA ASN A 151 6.13 3.54 10.22
C ASN A 151 5.89 2.28 11.09
N PRO A 152 6.11 1.05 10.57
CA PRO A 152 5.84 -0.17 11.32
C PRO A 152 6.77 -0.41 12.51
N ASN A 153 7.93 0.25 12.57
CA ASN A 153 8.92 0.06 13.63
C ASN A 153 8.77 1.07 14.78
N THR A 154 8.37 2.29 14.46
CA THR A 154 8.21 3.38 15.46
C THR A 154 6.76 3.65 15.81
N TYR A 155 5.82 3.09 15.03
CA TYR A 155 4.36 3.30 15.12
C TYR A 155 3.90 4.74 14.92
N LEU A 156 4.82 5.63 14.54
CA LEU A 156 4.51 7.02 14.29
C LEU A 156 3.84 7.23 12.93
N LEU A 157 2.90 8.16 12.89
CA LEU A 157 2.27 8.61 11.65
C LEU A 157 3.37 9.18 10.73
N PHE A 158 3.44 8.66 9.51
CA PHE A 158 4.32 9.20 8.47
C PHE A 158 3.64 10.37 7.76
N ASP A 159 2.44 10.14 7.26
CA ASP A 159 1.60 11.17 6.64
C ASP A 159 0.12 10.75 6.60
N SER A 160 -0.72 11.69 6.15
CA SER A 160 -2.13 11.46 5.95
C SER A 160 -2.67 12.25 4.77
N LEU A 161 -3.66 11.68 4.08
CA LEU A 161 -4.33 12.28 2.93
C LEU A 161 -5.84 12.28 3.15
N PRO A 162 -6.50 13.43 3.30
CA PRO A 162 -7.96 13.52 3.32
C PRO A 162 -8.54 13.12 1.96
N ILE A 163 -9.62 12.35 1.98
CA ILE A 163 -10.33 11.87 0.79
C ILE A 163 -11.70 12.55 0.74
N THR A 164 -11.88 13.45 -0.19
CA THR A 164 -13.10 14.26 -0.32
C THR A 164 -14.03 13.84 -1.44
N GLN A 165 -13.62 12.84 -2.24
CA GLN A 165 -14.35 12.39 -3.44
C GLN A 165 -15.49 11.42 -3.15
N THR A 166 -15.62 10.94 -1.91
CA THR A 166 -16.63 9.97 -1.49
C THR A 166 -17.00 10.17 -0.02
N PHE A 167 -18.21 9.78 0.33
CA PHE A 167 -18.76 9.83 1.69
C PHE A 167 -19.23 8.46 2.17
N GLY A 168 -19.15 7.44 1.32
CA GLY A 168 -19.50 6.08 1.69
C GLY A 168 -18.49 5.43 2.63
N ALA A 169 -18.92 4.47 3.45
CA ALA A 169 -18.02 3.73 4.32
C ALA A 169 -17.01 2.90 3.51
N VAL A 170 -15.75 2.87 3.96
CA VAL A 170 -14.70 2.06 3.34
C VAL A 170 -14.93 0.59 3.60
N LYS A 171 -14.93 -0.23 2.55
CA LYS A 171 -15.16 -1.69 2.62
C LYS A 171 -13.87 -2.50 2.60
N SER A 172 -12.93 -2.11 1.74
CA SER A 172 -11.65 -2.82 1.57
C SER A 172 -10.56 -1.86 1.18
N LEU A 173 -9.33 -2.24 1.42
CA LEU A 173 -8.12 -1.52 1.00
C LEU A 173 -7.13 -2.54 0.45
N ILE A 174 -6.52 -2.22 -0.68
CA ILE A 174 -5.46 -3.03 -1.30
C ILE A 174 -4.27 -2.16 -1.67
N THR A 175 -3.10 -2.76 -1.79
CA THR A 175 -1.92 -2.13 -2.36
C THR A 175 -1.53 -2.81 -3.68
N GLY A 176 -1.23 -2.00 -4.71
CA GLY A 176 -0.68 -2.44 -5.99
C GLY A 176 0.85 -2.36 -6.06
N GLY A 177 1.51 -2.01 -4.95
CA GLY A 177 2.94 -1.73 -4.90
C GLY A 177 3.30 -0.34 -5.44
N ASN A 178 4.57 0.06 -5.27
CA ASN A 178 5.12 1.35 -5.71
C ASN A 178 4.27 2.56 -5.28
N GLY A 179 3.73 2.54 -4.04
CA GLY A 179 2.88 3.62 -3.53
C GLY A 179 1.53 3.74 -4.22
N CYS A 180 1.06 2.68 -4.87
CA CYS A 180 -0.28 2.63 -5.42
C CYS A 180 -1.22 1.89 -4.46
N TYR A 181 -2.32 2.52 -4.09
CA TYR A 181 -3.34 1.96 -3.21
C TYR A 181 -4.72 2.14 -3.85
N ALA A 182 -5.63 1.22 -3.56
CA ALA A 182 -7.02 1.40 -3.95
C ALA A 182 -7.95 0.91 -2.83
N PHE A 183 -9.06 1.61 -2.63
CA PHE A 183 -10.12 1.17 -1.77
C PHE A 183 -11.49 1.43 -2.39
N ASN A 184 -12.47 0.62 -2.01
CA ASN A 184 -13.85 0.82 -2.41
C ASN A 184 -14.73 1.24 -1.23
N THR A 185 -15.85 1.87 -1.54
CA THR A 185 -16.78 2.44 -0.56
C THR A 185 -18.21 1.94 -0.77
N THR A 186 -19.08 2.16 0.21
CA THR A 186 -20.48 1.73 0.15
C THR A 186 -21.32 2.50 -0.86
N ASP A 187 -20.89 3.67 -1.29
CA ASP A 187 -21.49 4.46 -2.37
C ASP A 187 -20.98 4.08 -3.78
N ASN A 188 -20.41 2.85 -3.90
CA ASN A 188 -19.95 2.23 -5.14
C ASN A 188 -18.85 3.01 -5.87
N LYS A 189 -18.01 3.73 -5.13
CA LYS A 189 -16.81 4.37 -5.69
C LYS A 189 -15.58 3.53 -5.43
N VAL A 190 -14.63 3.62 -6.35
CA VAL A 190 -13.26 3.12 -6.20
C VAL A 190 -12.33 4.31 -6.20
N ILE A 191 -11.59 4.49 -5.13
CA ILE A 191 -10.59 5.55 -4.98
C ILE A 191 -9.22 4.94 -5.20
N ILE A 192 -8.45 5.53 -6.10
CA ILE A 192 -7.07 5.14 -6.38
C ILE A 192 -6.15 6.26 -5.87
N ILE A 193 -5.23 5.89 -4.99
CA ILE A 193 -4.20 6.78 -4.46
C ILE A 193 -2.88 6.34 -5.08
N LYS A 194 -2.19 7.27 -5.74
CA LYS A 194 -0.82 7.07 -6.20
C LYS A 194 0.09 8.01 -5.45
N ASP A 195 1.12 7.46 -4.83
CA ASP A 195 2.18 8.26 -4.25
C ASP A 195 3.01 8.85 -5.38
N SER A 196 2.93 10.17 -5.55
CA SER A 196 3.73 10.90 -6.52
C SER A 196 5.14 11.17 -5.99
N THR A 197 5.71 10.25 -5.19
CA THR A 197 7.08 10.40 -4.72
C THR A 197 8.04 10.33 -5.89
N LEU A 198 8.60 11.51 -6.26
CA LEU A 198 9.88 11.72 -6.98
C LEU A 198 10.16 10.83 -8.23
N GLY A 199 9.19 10.15 -8.76
CA GLY A 199 9.16 9.92 -10.18
C GLY A 199 8.64 11.22 -10.77
N LEU A 200 9.34 11.83 -11.70
CA LEU A 200 8.74 12.77 -12.61
C LEU A 200 7.45 12.09 -13.08
N SER A 201 6.30 12.38 -12.43
CA SER A 201 5.04 12.11 -13.07
C SER A 201 5.12 12.97 -14.31
N GLU A 202 5.25 12.33 -15.45
CA GLU A 202 4.69 12.93 -16.63
C GLU A 202 3.21 13.09 -16.32
N THR A 203 2.85 14.14 -15.57
CA THR A 203 1.57 14.75 -15.80
C THR A 203 1.58 14.94 -17.31
N GLU A 204 0.65 14.32 -18.01
CA GLU A 204 0.25 14.81 -19.30
C GLU A 204 -0.28 16.22 -19.08
N ASP A 205 0.64 17.10 -18.73
CA ASP A 205 0.49 18.51 -18.92
C ASP A 205 0.39 18.60 -20.45
N LYS A 206 -0.77 18.91 -20.96
CA LYS A 206 -0.98 19.26 -22.37
C LYS A 206 -0.16 20.49 -22.74
N SER A 207 0.89 20.80 -21.98
CA SER A 207 1.91 21.76 -22.38
C SER A 207 2.80 21.05 -23.40
N THR A 208 2.77 21.56 -24.61
CA THR A 208 3.49 21.08 -25.79
C THR A 208 5.03 21.21 -25.67
N LEU A 209 5.59 21.21 -24.45
CA LEU A 209 7.03 21.27 -24.24
C LEU A 209 7.64 19.87 -24.34
N SER A 210 8.37 19.61 -25.41
CA SER A 210 9.14 18.40 -25.65
C SER A 210 10.62 18.69 -25.87
N ILE A 211 11.47 17.73 -25.48
CA ILE A 211 12.92 17.75 -25.73
C ILE A 211 13.31 16.54 -26.56
N TYR A 212 14.10 16.73 -27.60
CA TYR A 212 14.52 15.65 -28.49
C TYR A 212 15.84 15.95 -29.21
N PRO A 213 16.59 14.91 -29.61
CA PRO A 213 16.44 13.52 -29.24
C PRO A 213 16.77 13.30 -27.74
N ASN A 214 16.14 12.35 -27.11
CA ASN A 214 16.48 11.94 -25.75
C ASN A 214 16.33 10.42 -25.66
N PRO A 215 17.42 9.64 -25.61
CA PRO A 215 18.83 10.03 -25.40
C PRO A 215 19.47 10.85 -26.53
N THR A 216 20.49 11.65 -26.15
CA THR A 216 21.23 12.53 -27.08
C THR A 216 22.73 12.33 -26.94
N THR A 217 23.49 12.60 -28.04
CA THR A 217 24.94 12.65 -28.04
C THR A 217 25.48 14.07 -27.95
N ASP A 218 25.02 14.98 -28.78
CA ASP A 218 25.62 16.30 -28.94
C ASP A 218 24.66 17.45 -28.64
N TYR A 219 23.44 17.36 -29.14
CA TYR A 219 22.49 18.47 -29.12
C TYR A 219 21.12 17.99 -28.66
N LEU A 220 20.43 18.88 -27.94
CA LEU A 220 19.06 18.69 -27.50
C LEU A 220 18.20 19.83 -28.05
N ASN A 221 17.16 19.51 -28.80
CA ASN A 221 16.19 20.48 -29.24
C ASN A 221 15.04 20.60 -28.23
N ILE A 222 14.52 21.80 -28.08
CA ILE A 222 13.35 22.09 -27.25
C ILE A 222 12.21 22.59 -28.15
N LYS A 223 11.12 21.84 -28.22
CA LYS A 223 9.88 22.26 -28.84
C LYS A 223 8.92 22.74 -27.76
N SER A 224 8.45 23.97 -27.85
CA SER A 224 7.50 24.56 -26.92
C SER A 224 6.59 25.55 -27.63
N ASP A 225 5.29 25.49 -27.39
CA ASP A 225 4.33 26.51 -27.83
C ASP A 225 4.35 27.75 -26.92
N LEU A 226 4.99 27.64 -25.74
CA LEU A 226 5.17 28.74 -24.80
C LEU A 226 6.52 29.42 -24.99
N LYS A 227 6.59 30.72 -24.81
CA LYS A 227 7.86 31.45 -24.83
C LYS A 227 8.68 31.11 -23.61
N ILE A 228 9.85 30.52 -23.85
CA ILE A 228 10.81 30.16 -22.79
C ILE A 228 11.47 31.45 -22.26
N LYS A 229 11.51 31.57 -20.92
CA LYS A 229 12.19 32.66 -20.23
C LYS A 229 13.62 32.27 -19.88
N GLU A 230 13.78 31.03 -19.35
CA GLU A 230 15.05 30.55 -18.81
C GLU A 230 15.16 29.03 -18.93
N ILE A 231 16.36 28.53 -19.17
CA ILE A 231 16.72 27.12 -19.12
C ILE A 231 17.94 26.95 -18.23
N GLN A 232 17.83 26.03 -17.28
CA GLN A 232 18.93 25.68 -16.38
C GLN A 232 19.16 24.17 -16.44
N ILE A 233 20.39 23.75 -16.66
CA ILE A 233 20.77 22.33 -16.68
C ILE A 233 21.52 22.01 -15.38
N SER A 234 21.17 20.87 -14.77
CA SER A 234 21.88 20.34 -13.60
C SER A 234 22.24 18.88 -13.75
N ASP A 235 23.28 18.42 -13.05
CA ASP A 235 23.60 17.02 -12.90
C ASP A 235 22.68 16.32 -11.87
N ILE A 236 22.90 15.02 -11.64
CA ILE A 236 22.11 14.21 -10.69
C ILE A 236 22.25 14.66 -9.23
N ASN A 237 23.28 15.41 -8.89
CA ASN A 237 23.53 15.96 -7.56
C ASN A 237 22.93 17.37 -7.39
N GLY A 238 22.23 17.88 -8.42
CA GLY A 238 21.64 19.21 -8.41
C GLY A 238 22.64 20.35 -8.72
N ARG A 239 23.91 20.04 -9.06
CA ARG A 239 24.89 21.03 -9.43
C ARG A 239 24.56 21.61 -10.78
N ILE A 240 24.40 22.93 -10.86
CA ILE A 240 24.09 23.65 -12.08
C ILE A 240 25.29 23.63 -13.02
N ILE A 241 25.04 23.30 -14.29
CA ILE A 241 26.00 23.35 -15.36
C ILE A 241 25.91 24.75 -15.99
N ASN A 242 26.93 25.54 -15.83
CA ASN A 242 27.04 26.87 -16.46
C ASN A 242 27.70 26.76 -17.82
N ASN A 243 27.53 27.83 -18.64
CA ASN A 243 28.18 27.99 -19.95
C ASN A 243 27.79 26.97 -21.03
N LEU A 244 26.55 26.48 -20.99
CA LEU A 244 26.00 25.75 -22.13
C LEU A 244 25.45 26.75 -23.17
N ASP A 245 25.82 26.51 -24.43
CA ASP A 245 25.32 27.32 -25.54
C ASP A 245 23.87 26.94 -25.85
N PHE A 246 22.99 27.93 -25.82
CA PHE A 246 21.58 27.80 -26.16
C PHE A 246 21.21 28.81 -27.22
N GLN A 247 21.03 28.34 -28.46
CA GLN A 247 20.59 29.12 -29.60
C GLN A 247 19.49 28.40 -30.37
N ASP A 248 18.54 29.15 -30.91
CA ASP A 248 17.49 28.62 -31.79
C ASP A 248 16.75 27.38 -31.22
N HIS A 249 16.39 27.41 -29.94
CA HIS A 249 15.76 26.28 -29.23
C HIS A 249 16.62 24.99 -29.15
N LYS A 250 17.95 25.12 -29.33
CA LYS A 250 18.89 24.02 -29.31
C LYS A 250 19.95 24.24 -28.25
N ILE A 251 20.20 23.20 -27.44
CA ILE A 251 21.24 23.20 -26.40
C ILE A 251 22.40 22.34 -26.87
N ASN A 252 23.61 22.90 -26.80
CA ASN A 252 24.82 22.15 -27.05
C ASN A 252 25.27 21.42 -25.78
N LEU A 253 25.34 20.09 -25.84
CA LEU A 253 25.71 19.22 -24.72
C LEU A 253 27.03 18.49 -24.98
N THR A 254 27.79 18.86 -26.02
CA THR A 254 29.07 18.20 -26.42
C THR A 254 30.10 18.23 -25.31
N SER A 255 30.11 19.26 -24.46
CA SER A 255 31.01 19.40 -23.31
C SER A 255 30.64 18.54 -22.12
N LEU A 256 29.47 17.88 -22.11
CA LEU A 256 29.02 17.06 -21.01
C LEU A 256 29.45 15.62 -21.19
N GLN A 257 29.83 14.99 -20.06
CA GLN A 257 30.10 13.56 -20.00
C GLN A 257 28.80 12.75 -20.18
N THR A 258 28.92 11.50 -20.58
CA THR A 258 27.82 10.53 -20.57
C THR A 258 27.19 10.46 -19.19
N GLY A 259 25.88 10.60 -19.11
CA GLY A 259 25.18 10.63 -17.82
C GLY A 259 23.74 11.11 -17.89
N ILE A 260 23.16 11.29 -16.72
CA ILE A 260 21.80 11.82 -16.53
C ILE A 260 21.90 13.26 -16.05
N TYR A 261 21.13 14.13 -16.71
CA TYR A 261 20.99 15.55 -16.39
C TYR A 261 19.54 15.92 -16.31
N PHE A 262 19.25 17.10 -15.76
CA PHE A 262 17.90 17.66 -15.67
C PHE A 262 17.86 19.07 -16.25
N ALA A 263 16.93 19.30 -17.18
CA ALA A 263 16.62 20.62 -17.71
C ALA A 263 15.44 21.22 -16.95
N LYS A 264 15.66 22.28 -16.20
CA LYS A 264 14.64 23.12 -15.58
C LYS A 264 14.32 24.26 -16.54
N ILE A 265 13.14 24.28 -17.11
CA ILE A 265 12.70 25.24 -18.13
C ILE A 265 11.60 26.10 -17.51
N THR A 266 11.81 27.42 -17.49
CA THR A 266 10.86 28.40 -16.98
C THR A 266 10.27 29.16 -18.16
N ASP A 267 8.94 29.20 -18.28
CA ASP A 267 8.26 30.01 -19.29
C ASP A 267 8.10 31.50 -18.88
N LYS A 268 7.60 32.34 -19.78
CA LYS A 268 7.38 33.76 -19.47
C LYS A 268 6.32 34.01 -18.40
N ASN A 269 5.45 33.04 -18.12
CA ASN A 269 4.41 33.12 -17.09
C ASN A 269 4.93 32.65 -15.70
N GLY A 270 6.21 32.24 -15.62
CA GLY A 270 6.83 31.74 -14.40
C GLY A 270 6.56 30.26 -14.11
N LYS A 271 5.88 29.52 -15.02
CA LYS A 271 5.69 28.08 -14.88
C LYS A 271 7.00 27.36 -15.12
N ILE A 272 7.34 26.46 -14.22
CA ILE A 272 8.56 25.65 -14.27
C ILE A 272 8.21 24.24 -14.72
N THR A 273 8.94 23.74 -15.72
CA THR A 273 8.87 22.34 -16.17
C THR A 273 10.26 21.73 -16.11
N THR A 274 10.40 20.56 -15.51
CA THR A 274 11.68 19.84 -15.44
C THR A 274 11.62 18.62 -16.37
N LYS A 275 12.64 18.44 -17.21
CA LYS A 275 12.79 17.28 -18.11
C LYS A 275 14.12 16.58 -17.85
N LYS A 276 14.08 15.24 -17.81
CA LYS A 276 15.28 14.39 -17.72
C LYS A 276 15.96 14.33 -19.08
N ILE A 277 17.30 14.45 -19.09
CA ILE A 277 18.16 14.30 -20.26
C ILE A 277 19.05 13.08 -20.05
N ILE A 278 19.15 12.22 -21.06
CA ILE A 278 20.09 11.11 -21.10
C ILE A 278 21.16 11.43 -22.14
N LYS A 279 22.37 11.77 -21.70
CA LYS A 279 23.54 12.03 -22.54
C LYS A 279 24.28 10.70 -22.75
N LYS A 280 24.48 10.34 -24.01
CA LYS A 280 25.29 9.20 -24.44
C LYS A 280 26.71 9.58 -24.76
#